data_1eacbfe3cb1f2598b4eb6a6dc2e8af2e
#
_entry.id   1eacbfe3cb1f2598b4eb6a6dc2e8af2e
#
_cell.length_a   1.000
_cell.length_b   1.000
_cell.length_c   1.000
_cell.angle_alpha   90.00
_cell.angle_beta   90.00
_cell.angle_gamma   90.00
#
_symmetry.space_group_name_H-M   'P 1'
#
loop_
_entity.id
_entity.type
_entity.pdbx_description
1 polymer ?
#
loop_
_entity_poly.entity_id
_entity_poly.type
_entity_poly.pdbx_seq_one_letter_code
_entity_poly.pdbx_strand_id
1 'polypeptide(L)'
;MTTTKTTISHLADHVGTTVTLQGWLYNKSSKGKLHFIQLRDGTGFCQCVAFKKNVGDELFDELGALGQESSLAITGEVAADDRAPGGFEIKVSGAKVYQAAEDYPITPKDHGVDFLHNQRHLWLRSKRQWALLRIRDRVIFSLRTFFAEREFLNMDAPIFTPNACEGTSNLFEVGYFDTKAYLTQSGQLYGEAGAMAHRNIFTFGPTFRAEKSKTRRHLTEFWMLEPEMAFAELEDVIQLAEDMIVYVVKDVVENRKVELEALERDFAKLEAITGDFPRLTYDEAAKILDEHPDSDFVYGEDFGAKDETILSEMHNQPTVVTHYPADFKSFYMKRDESGTKALCVDILGSEGVGEIIGGSQREEDADVLKQRVLELAAKYPRNIRVFVNYPAQLASAAASALARRGAAVSTTRLGALVQSV
;
A
#
# COMPACT_ATOMS: atom_id res chain seq x y z
N MET A 1 -36.79 29.88 1.68
CA MET A 1 -36.03 29.21 2.74
C MET A 1 -34.76 28.68 2.13
N THR A 2 -33.60 29.05 2.63
CA THR A 2 -32.33 28.46 2.18
C THR A 2 -32.24 27.05 2.77
N THR A 3 -32.31 26.04 1.88
CA THR A 3 -32.13 24.64 2.29
C THR A 3 -30.70 24.39 2.68
N THR A 4 -30.47 23.57 3.71
CA THR A 4 -29.13 23.19 4.19
C THR A 4 -28.43 22.36 3.12
N LYS A 5 -27.22 22.77 2.69
CA LYS A 5 -26.35 21.94 1.87
C LYS A 5 -25.61 20.95 2.76
N THR A 6 -25.61 19.70 2.37
CA THR A 6 -24.90 18.62 3.10
C THR A 6 -24.30 17.62 2.12
N THR A 7 -23.63 16.59 2.64
CA THR A 7 -23.08 15.46 1.89
C THR A 7 -23.78 14.17 2.27
N ILE A 8 -23.62 13.14 1.44
CA ILE A 8 -24.27 11.84 1.66
C ILE A 8 -23.82 11.21 2.98
N SER A 9 -22.57 11.38 3.36
CA SER A 9 -22.04 10.87 4.65
C SER A 9 -22.68 11.46 5.90
N HIS A 10 -23.38 12.60 5.78
CA HIS A 10 -24.02 13.29 6.90
C HIS A 10 -25.57 13.23 6.86
N LEU A 11 -26.15 12.36 6.02
CA LEU A 11 -27.61 12.25 5.93
C LEU A 11 -28.28 11.81 7.23
N ALA A 12 -27.59 11.01 8.04
CA ALA A 12 -28.10 10.60 9.36
C ALA A 12 -28.46 11.78 10.26
N ASP A 13 -27.72 12.90 10.17
CA ASP A 13 -27.92 14.10 10.97
C ASP A 13 -29.14 14.92 10.52
N HIS A 14 -29.73 14.56 9.39
CA HIS A 14 -30.75 15.38 8.70
C HIS A 14 -32.08 14.65 8.47
N VAL A 15 -32.31 13.51 9.10
CA VAL A 15 -33.56 12.74 8.95
C VAL A 15 -34.78 13.61 9.26
N GLY A 16 -35.78 13.61 8.39
CA GLY A 16 -36.99 14.41 8.49
C GLY A 16 -36.83 15.88 8.08
N THR A 17 -35.65 16.30 7.65
CA THR A 17 -35.40 17.67 7.19
C THR A 17 -35.15 17.73 5.69
N THR A 18 -35.37 18.91 5.08
CA THR A 18 -35.07 19.13 3.66
C THR A 18 -33.62 19.61 3.48
N VAL A 19 -32.90 18.88 2.67
CA VAL A 19 -31.48 19.17 2.35
C VAL A 19 -31.27 19.31 0.85
N THR A 20 -30.12 19.87 0.46
CA THR A 20 -29.64 19.87 -0.92
C THR A 20 -28.30 19.10 -0.99
N LEU A 21 -28.29 18.04 -1.80
CA LEU A 21 -27.09 17.27 -2.18
C LEU A 21 -26.61 17.74 -3.56
N GLN A 22 -25.30 17.83 -3.75
CA GLN A 22 -24.67 18.10 -5.04
C GLN A 22 -23.81 16.90 -5.44
N GLY A 23 -23.94 16.42 -6.67
CA GLY A 23 -23.21 15.24 -7.09
C GLY A 23 -23.43 14.89 -8.55
N TRP A 24 -23.18 13.64 -8.86
CA TRP A 24 -23.29 13.06 -10.19
C TRP A 24 -24.29 11.92 -10.21
N LEU A 25 -25.06 11.84 -11.29
CA LEU A 25 -25.99 10.74 -11.54
C LEU A 25 -25.18 9.47 -11.84
N TYR A 26 -25.08 8.59 -10.85
CA TYR A 26 -24.35 7.33 -10.99
C TYR A 26 -25.14 6.28 -11.78
N ASN A 27 -26.42 6.15 -11.44
CA ASN A 27 -27.36 5.25 -12.11
C ASN A 27 -28.79 5.76 -11.96
N LYS A 28 -29.67 5.31 -12.83
CA LYS A 28 -31.09 5.68 -12.80
C LYS A 28 -31.96 4.54 -13.30
N SER A 29 -33.08 4.35 -12.65
CA SER A 29 -34.18 3.52 -13.15
C SER A 29 -35.51 4.26 -13.07
N SER A 30 -36.45 3.88 -13.93
CA SER A 30 -37.76 4.52 -14.00
C SER A 30 -38.87 3.47 -13.94
N LYS A 31 -39.89 3.73 -13.13
CA LYS A 31 -41.08 2.86 -13.04
C LYS A 31 -42.35 3.72 -12.95
N GLY A 32 -43.09 3.81 -14.04
CA GLY A 32 -44.30 4.60 -14.10
C GLY A 32 -44.03 6.08 -13.82
N LYS A 33 -44.54 6.61 -12.72
CA LYS A 33 -44.42 8.02 -12.31
C LYS A 33 -43.26 8.26 -11.33
N LEU A 34 -42.28 7.35 -11.25
CA LEU A 34 -41.14 7.41 -10.34
C LEU A 34 -39.85 7.30 -11.12
N HIS A 35 -38.87 8.15 -10.76
CA HIS A 35 -37.46 7.95 -11.06
C HIS A 35 -36.70 7.62 -9.77
N PHE A 36 -35.93 6.55 -9.79
CA PHE A 36 -34.99 6.19 -8.76
C PHE A 36 -33.59 6.60 -9.24
N ILE A 37 -33.12 7.72 -8.73
CA ILE A 37 -31.85 8.33 -9.09
C ILE A 37 -30.83 7.91 -8.03
N GLN A 38 -29.76 7.24 -8.42
CA GLN A 38 -28.62 7.00 -7.54
C GLN A 38 -27.62 8.13 -7.73
N LEU A 39 -27.54 9.01 -6.74
CA LEU A 39 -26.60 10.13 -6.70
C LEU A 39 -25.30 9.70 -6.01
N ARG A 40 -24.17 10.12 -6.56
CA ARG A 40 -22.83 9.98 -5.97
C ARG A 40 -22.25 11.37 -5.74
N ASP A 41 -21.76 11.65 -4.53
CA ASP A 41 -21.12 12.95 -4.21
C ASP A 41 -19.66 12.85 -3.78
N GLY A 42 -19.06 11.64 -3.91
CA GLY A 42 -17.70 11.35 -3.45
C GLY A 42 -17.64 10.84 -2.02
N THR A 43 -18.55 11.25 -1.13
CA THR A 43 -18.61 10.71 0.24
C THR A 43 -19.42 9.41 0.32
N GLY A 44 -20.30 9.17 -0.66
CA GLY A 44 -21.14 7.98 -0.71
C GLY A 44 -22.06 7.93 -1.92
N PHE A 45 -23.03 7.02 -1.82
CA PHE A 45 -24.11 6.81 -2.79
C PHE A 45 -25.44 6.90 -2.07
N CYS A 46 -26.40 7.66 -2.63
CA CYS A 46 -27.72 7.83 -2.05
C CYS A 46 -28.79 7.64 -3.11
N GLN A 47 -29.87 6.96 -2.76
CA GLN A 47 -31.08 6.87 -3.57
C GLN A 47 -31.90 8.14 -3.42
N CYS A 48 -32.25 8.79 -4.54
CA CYS A 48 -33.10 9.91 -4.58
C CYS A 48 -34.38 9.53 -5.38
N VAL A 49 -35.55 9.63 -4.77
CA VAL A 49 -36.83 9.21 -5.37
C VAL A 49 -37.60 10.44 -5.85
N ALA A 50 -37.63 10.62 -7.16
CA ALA A 50 -38.41 11.68 -7.79
C ALA A 50 -39.82 11.16 -8.22
N PHE A 51 -40.84 11.61 -7.52
CA PHE A 51 -42.22 11.32 -7.86
C PHE A 51 -42.80 12.44 -8.70
N LYS A 52 -43.33 12.13 -9.89
CA LYS A 52 -43.85 13.11 -10.88
C LYS A 52 -44.78 14.13 -10.27
N LYS A 53 -45.67 13.70 -9.33
CA LYS A 53 -46.59 14.58 -8.65
C LYS A 53 -45.93 15.66 -7.79
N ASN A 54 -44.76 15.34 -7.24
CA ASN A 54 -44.04 16.23 -6.32
C ASN A 54 -43.10 17.21 -7.05
N VAL A 55 -42.51 16.79 -8.16
CA VAL A 55 -41.52 17.60 -8.90
C VAL A 55 -42.12 18.31 -10.11
N GLY A 56 -43.32 17.94 -10.56
CA GLY A 56 -43.96 18.45 -11.78
C GLY A 56 -43.47 17.73 -13.05
N ASP A 57 -44.22 17.97 -14.15
CA ASP A 57 -44.00 17.27 -15.42
C ASP A 57 -42.64 17.64 -16.04
N GLU A 58 -42.31 18.93 -16.09
CA GLU A 58 -41.09 19.45 -16.71
C GLU A 58 -39.83 18.92 -16.07
N LEU A 59 -39.69 19.05 -14.74
CA LEU A 59 -38.52 18.54 -14.03
C LEU A 59 -38.46 17.01 -14.05
N PHE A 60 -39.60 16.32 -13.99
CA PHE A 60 -39.63 14.86 -14.10
C PHE A 60 -39.09 14.39 -15.44
N ASP A 61 -39.51 15.02 -16.53
CA ASP A 61 -39.06 14.66 -17.88
C ASP A 61 -37.57 15.04 -18.10
N GLU A 62 -37.13 16.19 -17.56
CA GLU A 62 -35.71 16.58 -17.55
C GLU A 62 -34.85 15.53 -16.83
N LEU A 63 -35.18 15.16 -15.59
CA LEU A 63 -34.47 14.12 -14.83
C LEU A 63 -34.52 12.77 -15.55
N GLY A 64 -35.65 12.48 -16.23
CA GLY A 64 -35.78 11.27 -17.05
C GLY A 64 -34.83 11.22 -18.24
N ALA A 65 -34.47 12.35 -18.82
CA ALA A 65 -33.58 12.44 -19.98
C ALA A 65 -32.08 12.41 -19.64
N LEU A 66 -31.69 12.64 -18.36
CA LEU A 66 -30.26 12.71 -17.98
C LEU A 66 -29.53 11.39 -18.23
N GLY A 67 -28.32 11.50 -18.80
CA GLY A 67 -27.36 10.41 -18.93
C GLY A 67 -26.55 10.18 -17.65
N GLN A 68 -25.91 9.00 -17.54
CA GLN A 68 -24.98 8.67 -16.47
C GLN A 68 -23.86 9.73 -16.39
N GLU A 69 -23.43 10.07 -15.18
CA GLU A 69 -22.45 11.11 -14.86
C GLU A 69 -22.88 12.55 -15.12
N SER A 70 -24.15 12.81 -15.44
CA SER A 70 -24.69 14.18 -15.39
C SER A 70 -24.52 14.76 -13.99
N SER A 71 -24.13 16.04 -13.91
CA SER A 71 -23.94 16.73 -12.62
C SER A 71 -25.16 17.55 -12.25
N LEU A 72 -25.63 17.41 -11.00
CA LEU A 72 -26.85 18.04 -10.54
C LEU A 72 -26.86 18.30 -9.03
N ALA A 73 -27.72 19.19 -8.61
CA ALA A 73 -28.15 19.30 -7.22
C ALA A 73 -29.55 18.72 -7.07
N ILE A 74 -29.78 17.94 -6.04
CA ILE A 74 -31.07 17.38 -5.66
C ILE A 74 -31.47 17.96 -4.31
N THR A 75 -32.68 18.51 -4.23
CA THR A 75 -33.28 19.01 -2.99
C THR A 75 -34.44 18.11 -2.60
N GLY A 76 -34.53 17.72 -1.35
CA GLY A 76 -35.59 16.86 -0.85
C GLY A 76 -35.46 16.53 0.63
N GLU A 77 -36.52 15.90 1.16
CA GLU A 77 -36.55 15.42 2.54
C GLU A 77 -35.74 14.14 2.68
N VAL A 78 -34.89 14.07 3.72
CA VAL A 78 -34.15 12.85 4.11
C VAL A 78 -35.11 11.91 4.82
N ALA A 79 -35.23 10.69 4.33
CA ALA A 79 -36.00 9.64 4.97
C ALA A 79 -35.11 8.43 5.29
N ALA A 80 -35.29 7.84 6.47
CA ALA A 80 -34.67 6.56 6.77
C ALA A 80 -35.37 5.44 5.98
N ASP A 81 -34.61 4.62 5.28
CA ASP A 81 -35.09 3.39 4.61
C ASP A 81 -33.95 2.36 4.59
N ASP A 82 -34.12 1.30 5.37
CA ASP A 82 -33.13 0.21 5.50
C ASP A 82 -32.82 -0.52 4.18
N ARG A 83 -33.67 -0.36 3.16
CA ARG A 83 -33.45 -0.94 1.83
C ARG A 83 -32.62 -0.04 0.91
N ALA A 84 -32.48 1.24 1.28
CA ALA A 84 -31.70 2.20 0.50
C ALA A 84 -30.19 2.06 0.81
N PRO A 85 -29.31 2.31 -0.16
CA PRO A 85 -27.88 2.38 0.09
C PRO A 85 -27.55 3.35 1.22
N GLY A 86 -26.85 2.89 2.24
CA GLY A 86 -26.49 3.70 3.41
C GLY A 86 -27.63 3.95 4.40
N GLY A 87 -28.81 3.29 4.25
CA GLY A 87 -29.93 3.40 5.18
C GLY A 87 -30.79 4.65 5.01
N PHE A 88 -30.56 5.47 3.99
CA PHE A 88 -31.27 6.72 3.75
C PHE A 88 -31.65 6.93 2.29
N GLU A 89 -32.78 7.58 2.06
CA GLU A 89 -33.20 8.07 0.75
C GLU A 89 -33.60 9.56 0.78
N ILE A 90 -33.54 10.22 -0.37
CA ILE A 90 -34.05 11.58 -0.55
C ILE A 90 -35.37 11.54 -1.29
N LYS A 91 -36.46 12.04 -0.67
CA LYS A 91 -37.73 12.31 -1.33
C LYS A 91 -37.62 13.63 -2.06
N VAL A 92 -37.41 13.58 -3.37
CA VAL A 92 -37.07 14.73 -4.18
C VAL A 92 -38.27 15.71 -4.26
N SER A 93 -38.00 16.96 -3.93
CA SER A 93 -38.93 18.08 -4.10
C SER A 93 -38.46 19.09 -5.18
N GLY A 94 -37.17 19.02 -5.57
CA GLY A 94 -36.61 19.87 -6.60
C GLY A 94 -35.22 19.40 -7.03
N ALA A 95 -34.80 19.83 -8.19
CA ALA A 95 -33.44 19.61 -8.67
C ALA A 95 -32.97 20.77 -9.55
N LYS A 96 -31.65 20.89 -9.69
CA LYS A 96 -30.99 21.79 -10.64
C LYS A 96 -29.92 21.00 -11.37
N VAL A 97 -30.10 20.85 -12.68
CA VAL A 97 -29.06 20.24 -13.53
C VAL A 97 -27.98 21.28 -13.82
N TYR A 98 -26.73 20.93 -13.58
CA TYR A 98 -25.58 21.76 -13.92
C TYR A 98 -25.09 21.44 -15.33
N GLN A 99 -24.93 20.13 -15.63
CA GLN A 99 -24.47 19.66 -16.92
C GLN A 99 -25.08 18.28 -17.20
N ALA A 100 -25.72 18.10 -18.30
CA ALA A 100 -26.09 16.79 -18.83
C ALA A 100 -24.85 16.16 -19.47
N ALA A 101 -24.58 14.89 -19.14
CA ALA A 101 -23.53 14.13 -19.76
C ALA A 101 -24.11 13.29 -20.91
N GLU A 102 -23.34 13.19 -21.98
CA GLU A 102 -23.63 12.37 -23.15
C GLU A 102 -22.56 11.31 -23.32
N ASP A 103 -22.93 10.15 -23.85
CA ASP A 103 -22.02 9.06 -24.29
C ASP A 103 -20.98 8.63 -23.26
N TYR A 104 -21.36 8.50 -21.97
CA TYR A 104 -20.44 8.00 -20.96
C TYR A 104 -20.05 6.55 -21.25
N PRO A 105 -18.72 6.23 -21.44
CA PRO A 105 -18.32 4.97 -22.04
C PRO A 105 -18.36 3.77 -21.09
N ILE A 106 -18.28 4.00 -19.76
CA ILE A 106 -18.33 2.92 -18.75
C ILE A 106 -19.78 2.70 -18.35
N THR A 107 -20.44 1.75 -19.00
CA THR A 107 -21.82 1.37 -18.73
C THR A 107 -21.90 0.30 -17.61
N PRO A 108 -23.09 -0.06 -17.09
CA PRO A 108 -23.26 -1.14 -16.11
C PRO A 108 -22.90 -2.55 -16.59
N LYS A 109 -22.37 -2.72 -17.82
CA LYS A 109 -21.90 -3.99 -18.35
C LYS A 109 -20.50 -4.31 -17.85
N ASP A 110 -20.14 -5.58 -17.86
CA ASP A 110 -18.76 -6.00 -17.64
C ASP A 110 -17.84 -5.45 -18.74
N HIS A 111 -16.74 -4.86 -18.33
CA HIS A 111 -15.73 -4.30 -19.22
C HIS A 111 -14.39 -5.01 -18.99
N GLY A 112 -13.67 -5.28 -20.07
CA GLY A 112 -12.33 -5.85 -19.99
C GLY A 112 -11.34 -4.91 -19.32
N VAL A 113 -10.31 -5.49 -18.69
CA VAL A 113 -9.29 -4.77 -17.92
C VAL A 113 -8.58 -3.72 -18.77
N ASP A 114 -8.21 -4.05 -20.01
CA ASP A 114 -7.53 -3.11 -20.93
C ASP A 114 -8.38 -1.89 -21.26
N PHE A 115 -9.68 -2.09 -21.49
CA PHE A 115 -10.61 -0.98 -21.71
C PHE A 115 -10.69 -0.06 -20.49
N LEU A 116 -10.83 -0.64 -19.28
CA LEU A 116 -10.91 0.13 -18.03
C LEU A 116 -9.60 0.90 -17.76
N HIS A 117 -8.45 0.28 -18.01
CA HIS A 117 -7.16 0.95 -17.88
C HIS A 117 -6.99 2.11 -18.86
N ASN A 118 -7.48 1.98 -20.09
CA ASN A 118 -7.47 3.08 -21.07
C ASN A 118 -8.44 4.21 -20.70
N GLN A 119 -9.48 3.90 -19.92
CA GLN A 119 -10.45 4.84 -19.40
C GLN A 119 -10.30 5.09 -17.89
N ARG A 120 -9.08 4.96 -17.34
CA ARG A 120 -8.84 4.98 -15.88
C ARG A 120 -9.33 6.26 -15.20
N HIS A 121 -9.28 7.40 -15.86
CA HIS A 121 -9.78 8.69 -15.37
C HIS A 121 -11.30 8.70 -15.15
N LEU A 122 -12.04 7.90 -15.90
CA LEU A 122 -13.49 7.68 -15.72
C LEU A 122 -13.75 6.50 -14.78
N TRP A 123 -12.92 5.45 -14.87
CA TRP A 123 -13.06 4.26 -14.01
C TRP A 123 -12.96 4.57 -12.52
N LEU A 124 -12.19 5.60 -12.13
CA LEU A 124 -12.13 6.11 -10.77
C LEU A 124 -13.50 6.43 -10.15
N ARG A 125 -14.53 6.70 -10.99
CA ARG A 125 -15.88 7.02 -10.55
C ARG A 125 -16.72 5.79 -10.20
N SER A 126 -16.25 4.58 -10.54
CA SER A 126 -16.94 3.34 -10.22
C SER A 126 -16.96 3.07 -8.71
N LYS A 127 -18.02 2.39 -8.23
CA LYS A 127 -18.18 2.05 -6.81
C LYS A 127 -16.98 1.26 -6.26
N ARG A 128 -16.41 0.35 -7.08
CA ARG A 128 -15.25 -0.45 -6.70
C ARG A 128 -14.00 0.43 -6.50
N GLN A 129 -13.69 1.32 -7.44
CA GLN A 129 -12.52 2.20 -7.32
C GLN A 129 -12.69 3.23 -6.22
N TRP A 130 -13.90 3.76 -6.05
CA TRP A 130 -14.25 4.63 -4.93
C TRP A 130 -13.95 3.94 -3.59
N ALA A 131 -14.39 2.70 -3.40
CA ALA A 131 -14.15 1.95 -2.18
C ALA A 131 -12.65 1.67 -1.95
N LEU A 132 -11.94 1.20 -2.97
CA LEU A 132 -10.50 0.92 -2.91
C LEU A 132 -9.68 2.16 -2.50
N LEU A 133 -9.96 3.31 -3.11
CA LEU A 133 -9.23 4.54 -2.81
C LEU A 133 -9.49 5.04 -1.39
N ARG A 134 -10.71 4.91 -0.88
CA ARG A 134 -11.06 5.31 0.49
C ARG A 134 -10.45 4.38 1.53
N ILE A 135 -10.40 3.08 1.26
CA ILE A 135 -9.67 2.13 2.12
C ILE A 135 -8.18 2.45 2.10
N ARG A 136 -7.59 2.64 0.91
CA ARG A 136 -6.18 2.99 0.76
C ARG A 136 -5.81 4.28 1.53
N ASP A 137 -6.63 5.32 1.40
CA ASP A 137 -6.47 6.57 2.15
C ASP A 137 -6.47 6.32 3.66
N ARG A 138 -7.44 5.51 4.16
CA ARG A 138 -7.51 5.17 5.59
C ARG A 138 -6.31 4.38 6.06
N VAL A 139 -5.84 3.39 5.28
CA VAL A 139 -4.63 2.63 5.58
C VAL A 139 -3.42 3.57 5.72
N ILE A 140 -3.23 4.50 4.78
CA ILE A 140 -2.12 5.46 4.84
C ILE A 140 -2.19 6.33 6.09
N PHE A 141 -3.38 6.83 6.43
CA PHE A 141 -3.61 7.63 7.63
C PHE A 141 -3.33 6.81 8.90
N SER A 142 -3.86 5.58 8.96
CA SER A 142 -3.69 4.66 10.07
C SER A 142 -2.22 4.32 10.31
N LEU A 143 -1.46 4.01 9.26
CA LEU A 143 -0.02 3.74 9.35
C LEU A 143 0.73 4.95 9.94
N ARG A 144 0.49 6.16 9.43
CA ARG A 144 1.13 7.37 9.95
C ARG A 144 0.78 7.64 11.41
N THR A 145 -0.47 7.41 11.80
CA THR A 145 -0.93 7.57 13.18
C THR A 145 -0.25 6.56 14.10
N PHE A 146 -0.21 5.29 13.70
CA PHE A 146 0.45 4.21 14.44
C PHE A 146 1.90 4.55 14.81
N PHE A 147 2.67 5.02 13.83
CA PHE A 147 4.06 5.40 14.04
C PHE A 147 4.22 6.70 14.83
N ALA A 148 3.37 7.70 14.58
CA ALA A 148 3.40 8.96 15.32
C ALA A 148 3.10 8.75 16.82
N GLU A 149 2.14 7.90 17.18
CA GLU A 149 1.80 7.54 18.55
C GLU A 149 2.93 6.80 19.29
N ARG A 150 3.87 6.22 18.54
CA ARG A 150 5.06 5.51 19.05
C ARG A 150 6.35 6.31 18.92
N GLU A 151 6.22 7.61 18.73
CA GLU A 151 7.34 8.57 18.66
C GLU A 151 8.33 8.29 17.50
N PHE A 152 7.86 7.68 16.40
CA PHE A 152 8.65 7.58 15.18
C PHE A 152 8.58 8.88 14.39
N LEU A 153 9.74 9.36 13.94
CA LEU A 153 9.83 10.49 13.03
C LEU A 153 9.57 10.03 11.58
N ASN A 154 8.60 10.63 10.90
CA ASN A 154 8.47 10.44 9.46
C ASN A 154 9.60 11.20 8.75
N MET A 155 10.42 10.48 8.00
CA MET A 155 11.54 11.04 7.24
C MET A 155 11.38 10.70 5.76
N ASP A 156 11.22 11.71 4.91
CA ASP A 156 11.07 11.49 3.48
C ASP A 156 12.44 11.23 2.84
N ALA A 157 12.58 10.09 2.16
CA ALA A 157 13.79 9.74 1.43
C ALA A 157 13.79 10.36 0.02
N PRO A 158 14.97 10.72 -0.55
CA PRO A 158 15.05 11.20 -1.93
C PRO A 158 14.59 10.15 -2.94
N ILE A 159 13.85 10.60 -3.95
CA ILE A 159 13.42 9.75 -5.08
C ILE A 159 14.56 9.56 -6.08
N PHE A 160 15.34 10.61 -6.34
CA PHE A 160 16.55 10.51 -7.16
C PHE A 160 17.73 10.14 -6.28
N THR A 161 18.39 9.04 -6.62
CA THR A 161 19.53 8.55 -5.84
C THR A 161 20.65 8.07 -6.76
N PRO A 162 21.92 8.21 -6.39
CA PRO A 162 23.01 7.56 -7.09
C PRO A 162 23.17 6.08 -6.70
N ASN A 163 22.38 5.58 -5.73
CA ASN A 163 22.57 4.31 -5.05
C ASN A 163 21.56 3.25 -5.50
N ALA A 164 22.03 2.00 -5.65
CA ALA A 164 21.20 0.81 -5.62
C ALA A 164 21.07 0.33 -4.17
N CYS A 165 19.87 -0.08 -3.74
CA CYS A 165 19.64 -0.63 -2.40
C CYS A 165 19.46 -2.14 -2.45
N GLU A 166 18.59 -2.61 -3.31
CA GLU A 166 18.30 -4.03 -3.52
C GLU A 166 19.37 -4.67 -4.42
N GLY A 167 19.64 -5.94 -4.25
CA GLY A 167 20.69 -6.69 -4.97
C GLY A 167 20.55 -6.76 -6.50
N THR A 168 19.70 -5.96 -7.10
CA THR A 168 19.46 -5.94 -8.55
C THR A 168 20.36 -4.93 -9.28
N SER A 169 20.75 -5.26 -10.50
CA SER A 169 21.46 -4.36 -11.39
C SER A 169 20.54 -3.47 -12.23
N ASN A 170 19.23 -3.71 -12.19
CA ASN A 170 18.24 -3.06 -13.05
C ASN A 170 17.61 -1.87 -12.32
N LEU A 171 18.04 -0.67 -12.68
CA LEU A 171 17.52 0.59 -12.15
C LEU A 171 16.90 1.41 -13.28
N PHE A 172 15.87 2.17 -12.97
CA PHE A 172 15.39 3.22 -13.88
C PHE A 172 16.38 4.38 -13.85
N GLU A 173 17.18 4.51 -14.91
CA GLU A 173 18.17 5.56 -15.08
C GLU A 173 17.50 6.87 -15.51
N VAL A 174 17.91 7.97 -14.89
CA VAL A 174 17.44 9.32 -15.20
C VAL A 174 18.65 10.21 -15.49
N GLY A 175 18.59 10.98 -16.59
CA GLY A 175 19.57 12.04 -16.84
C GLY A 175 19.44 13.13 -15.78
N TYR A 176 20.50 13.40 -15.04
CA TYR A 176 20.52 14.40 -13.97
C TYR A 176 21.65 15.40 -14.24
N PHE A 177 21.33 16.48 -14.95
CA PHE A 177 22.30 17.46 -15.44
C PHE A 177 23.46 16.77 -16.18
N ASP A 178 24.69 16.93 -15.71
CA ASP A 178 25.91 16.35 -16.30
C ASP A 178 26.21 14.93 -15.79
N THR A 179 25.34 14.37 -14.93
CA THR A 179 25.50 13.07 -14.30
C THR A 179 24.28 12.19 -14.49
N LYS A 180 24.31 11.00 -13.89
CA LYS A 180 23.18 10.08 -13.86
C LYS A 180 22.65 9.94 -12.44
N ALA A 181 21.34 9.89 -12.31
CA ALA A 181 20.64 9.44 -11.11
C ALA A 181 19.74 8.25 -11.46
N TYR A 182 19.19 7.62 -10.45
CA TYR A 182 18.28 6.50 -10.59
C TYR A 182 17.04 6.75 -9.73
N LEU A 183 15.90 6.22 -10.14
CA LEU A 183 14.74 6.17 -9.26
C LEU A 183 14.99 5.18 -8.14
N THR A 184 14.68 5.59 -6.91
CA THR A 184 14.99 4.81 -5.71
C THR A 184 14.24 3.47 -5.66
N GLN A 185 14.91 2.44 -5.18
CA GLN A 185 14.29 1.13 -4.91
C GLN A 185 13.79 1.01 -3.46
N SER A 186 14.25 1.89 -2.54
CA SER A 186 13.96 1.83 -1.12
C SER A 186 14.42 3.11 -0.43
N GLY A 187 13.78 3.48 0.66
CA GLY A 187 14.25 4.54 1.56
C GLY A 187 15.26 4.07 2.60
N GLN A 188 15.54 2.75 2.67
CA GLN A 188 16.33 2.10 3.72
C GLN A 188 17.67 2.81 4.01
N LEU A 189 18.47 3.10 3.00
CA LEU A 189 19.81 3.69 3.20
C LEU A 189 19.76 5.07 3.86
N TYR A 190 18.74 5.85 3.55
CA TYR A 190 18.48 7.15 4.18
C TYR A 190 17.85 6.98 5.56
N GLY A 191 16.95 6.00 5.69
CA GLY A 191 16.30 5.63 6.94
C GLY A 191 17.30 5.19 8.01
N GLU A 192 18.24 4.31 7.67
CA GLU A 192 19.30 3.88 8.59
C GLU A 192 20.13 5.07 9.09
N ALA A 193 20.51 6.00 8.20
CA ALA A 193 21.22 7.21 8.60
C ALA A 193 20.36 8.11 9.50
N GLY A 194 19.05 8.20 9.21
CA GLY A 194 18.06 8.92 10.04
C GLY A 194 17.90 8.31 11.43
N ALA A 195 17.86 6.99 11.54
CA ALA A 195 17.76 6.27 12.81
C ALA A 195 18.96 6.53 13.73
N MET A 196 20.16 6.70 13.17
CA MET A 196 21.36 7.08 13.95
C MET A 196 21.27 8.48 14.56
N ALA A 197 20.41 9.36 14.03
CA ALA A 197 20.18 10.71 14.54
C ALA A 197 18.93 10.82 15.42
N HIS A 198 17.87 10.07 15.12
CA HIS A 198 16.54 10.25 15.70
C HIS A 198 15.99 8.97 16.39
N ARG A 199 16.76 7.91 16.45
CA ARG A 199 16.45 6.63 17.08
C ARG A 199 15.40 5.82 16.32
N ASN A 200 14.16 6.31 16.25
CA ASN A 200 13.05 5.65 15.56
C ASN A 200 12.55 6.55 14.44
N ILE A 201 12.64 6.08 13.23
CA ILE A 201 12.15 6.78 12.04
C ILE A 201 11.34 5.82 11.17
N PHE A 202 10.56 6.36 10.26
CA PHE A 202 10.06 5.60 9.13
C PHE A 202 10.10 6.44 7.87
N THR A 203 10.37 5.79 6.74
CA THR A 203 10.13 6.36 5.43
C THR A 203 8.81 5.82 4.89
N PHE A 204 8.04 6.64 4.18
CA PHE A 204 6.83 6.20 3.50
C PHE A 204 6.69 6.95 2.18
N GLY A 205 7.16 6.36 1.12
CA GLY A 205 7.27 7.01 -0.17
C GLY A 205 7.27 6.08 -1.38
N PRO A 206 7.28 6.65 -2.58
CA PRO A 206 7.32 5.87 -3.81
C PRO A 206 8.67 5.18 -3.99
N THR A 207 8.63 3.93 -4.40
CA THR A 207 9.79 3.11 -4.76
C THR A 207 9.59 2.50 -6.14
N PHE A 208 10.70 2.19 -6.82
CA PHE A 208 10.71 1.81 -8.22
C PHE A 208 11.57 0.58 -8.43
N ARG A 209 11.04 -0.43 -9.10
CA ARG A 209 11.76 -1.66 -9.46
C ARG A 209 11.67 -1.88 -10.95
N ALA A 210 12.82 -1.97 -11.61
CA ALA A 210 12.91 -2.04 -13.08
C ALA A 210 12.80 -3.46 -13.64
N GLU A 211 12.53 -4.46 -12.81
CA GLU A 211 12.36 -5.84 -13.22
C GLU A 211 11.09 -6.00 -14.06
N LYS A 212 11.22 -6.72 -15.20
CA LYS A 212 10.09 -7.07 -16.06
C LYS A 212 9.35 -8.28 -15.48
N SER A 213 8.63 -8.07 -14.40
CA SER A 213 7.77 -9.10 -13.82
C SER A 213 6.33 -9.01 -14.35
N LYS A 214 5.71 -10.14 -14.67
CA LYS A 214 4.29 -10.25 -15.05
C LYS A 214 3.45 -10.95 -13.98
N THR A 215 3.88 -10.91 -12.74
CA THR A 215 3.13 -11.52 -11.63
C THR A 215 2.04 -10.58 -11.13
N ARG A 216 1.09 -11.11 -10.36
CA ARG A 216 0.03 -10.32 -9.72
C ARG A 216 0.54 -9.47 -8.54
N ARG A 217 1.74 -9.76 -8.02
CA ARG A 217 2.30 -9.20 -6.79
C ARG A 217 3.36 -8.13 -7.03
N HIS A 218 3.89 -8.00 -8.27
CA HIS A 218 4.99 -7.09 -8.56
C HIS A 218 4.52 -5.92 -9.41
N LEU A 219 4.76 -4.72 -8.89
CA LEU A 219 4.57 -3.46 -9.60
C LEU A 219 5.93 -2.80 -9.83
N THR A 220 6.06 -2.03 -10.89
CA THR A 220 7.28 -1.25 -11.18
C THR A 220 7.36 0.03 -10.37
N GLU A 221 6.24 0.51 -9.82
CA GLU A 221 6.12 1.65 -8.92
C GLU A 221 5.09 1.33 -7.83
N PHE A 222 5.49 1.50 -6.57
CA PHE A 222 4.63 1.30 -5.41
C PHE A 222 5.11 2.13 -4.23
N TRP A 223 4.27 2.30 -3.22
CA TRP A 223 4.63 2.97 -1.98
C TRP A 223 5.11 1.95 -0.97
N MET A 224 6.28 2.20 -0.39
CA MET A 224 6.91 1.35 0.62
C MET A 224 6.95 2.09 1.96
N LEU A 225 6.59 1.37 3.01
CA LEU A 225 6.72 1.82 4.40
C LEU A 225 7.90 1.08 5.02
N GLU A 226 8.87 1.81 5.52
CA GLU A 226 10.13 1.26 5.98
C GLU A 226 10.53 1.90 7.32
N PRO A 227 10.12 1.32 8.47
CA PRO A 227 10.58 1.75 9.77
C PRO A 227 12.01 1.27 10.04
N GLU A 228 12.81 2.13 10.65
CA GLU A 228 14.16 1.81 11.13
C GLU A 228 14.27 2.21 12.61
N MET A 229 14.75 1.28 13.43
CA MET A 229 14.85 1.44 14.88
C MET A 229 16.28 1.21 15.33
N ALA A 230 16.89 2.18 15.99
CA ALA A 230 18.16 1.99 16.67
C ALA A 230 17.96 1.19 17.97
N PHE A 231 18.94 0.35 18.31
CA PHE A 231 18.97 -0.50 19.52
C PHE A 231 17.88 -1.58 19.57
N ALA A 232 17.27 -1.92 18.43
CA ALA A 232 16.26 -2.96 18.32
C ALA A 232 16.87 -4.30 17.90
N GLU A 233 16.33 -5.36 18.44
CA GLU A 233 16.61 -6.74 18.07
C GLU A 233 15.52 -7.33 17.16
N LEU A 234 15.72 -8.54 16.66
CA LEU A 234 14.76 -9.18 15.75
C LEU A 234 13.35 -9.26 16.33
N GLU A 235 13.22 -9.58 17.62
CA GLU A 235 11.91 -9.69 18.27
C GLU A 235 11.18 -8.34 18.35
N ASP A 236 11.89 -7.23 18.55
CA ASP A 236 11.31 -5.89 18.52
C ASP A 236 10.74 -5.54 17.14
N VAL A 237 11.45 -5.97 16.07
CA VAL A 237 10.97 -5.79 14.68
C VAL A 237 9.71 -6.60 14.43
N ILE A 238 9.67 -7.85 14.86
CA ILE A 238 8.50 -8.74 14.72
C ILE A 238 7.31 -8.14 15.46
N GLN A 239 7.49 -7.78 16.73
CA GLN A 239 6.41 -7.22 17.55
C GLN A 239 5.85 -5.92 16.98
N LEU A 240 6.71 -5.01 16.50
CA LEU A 240 6.28 -3.78 15.84
C LEU A 240 5.42 -4.07 14.60
N ALA A 241 5.84 -5.05 13.79
CA ALA A 241 5.13 -5.44 12.57
C ALA A 241 3.78 -6.08 12.88
N GLU A 242 3.70 -6.97 13.86
CA GLU A 242 2.45 -7.58 14.34
C GLU A 242 1.47 -6.50 14.84
N ASP A 243 1.92 -5.63 15.74
CA ASP A 243 1.12 -4.54 16.29
C ASP A 243 0.60 -3.61 15.19
N MET A 244 1.44 -3.29 14.20
CA MET A 244 1.07 -2.42 13.09
C MET A 244 -0.03 -3.05 12.22
N ILE A 245 0.10 -4.33 11.87
CA ILE A 245 -0.90 -5.04 11.06
C ILE A 245 -2.24 -5.06 11.80
N VAL A 246 -2.23 -5.45 13.07
CA VAL A 246 -3.45 -5.50 13.91
C VAL A 246 -4.11 -4.13 14.02
N TYR A 247 -3.31 -3.10 14.29
CA TYR A 247 -3.80 -1.72 14.41
C TYR A 247 -4.49 -1.24 13.13
N VAL A 248 -3.85 -1.44 11.97
CA VAL A 248 -4.37 -0.98 10.67
C VAL A 248 -5.61 -1.76 10.28
N VAL A 249 -5.62 -3.08 10.46
CA VAL A 249 -6.78 -3.92 10.12
C VAL A 249 -7.99 -3.53 10.97
N LYS A 250 -7.80 -3.39 12.28
CA LYS A 250 -8.86 -2.97 13.21
C LYS A 250 -9.42 -1.61 12.83
N ASP A 251 -8.55 -0.64 12.57
CA ASP A 251 -8.94 0.72 12.18
C ASP A 251 -9.73 0.76 10.87
N VAL A 252 -9.33 -0.05 9.87
CA VAL A 252 -10.04 -0.16 8.59
C VAL A 252 -11.41 -0.81 8.75
N VAL A 253 -11.51 -1.91 9.52
CA VAL A 253 -12.78 -2.59 9.79
C VAL A 253 -13.77 -1.66 10.50
N GLU A 254 -13.30 -0.89 11.47
CA GLU A 254 -14.15 0.05 12.20
C GLU A 254 -14.62 1.24 11.33
N ASN A 255 -13.75 1.78 10.48
CA ASN A 255 -13.99 3.06 9.81
C ASN A 255 -14.32 2.96 8.31
N ARG A 256 -14.23 1.79 7.69
CA ARG A 256 -14.46 1.58 6.24
C ARG A 256 -15.39 0.40 5.93
N LYS A 257 -16.34 0.17 6.81
CA LYS A 257 -17.31 -0.92 6.68
C LYS A 257 -18.09 -0.88 5.35
N VAL A 258 -18.59 0.29 4.98
CA VAL A 258 -19.37 0.50 3.73
C VAL A 258 -18.51 0.21 2.49
N GLU A 259 -17.24 0.62 2.52
CA GLU A 259 -16.30 0.37 1.45
C GLU A 259 -15.91 -1.11 1.36
N LEU A 260 -15.71 -1.79 2.49
CA LEU A 260 -15.44 -3.23 2.53
C LEU A 260 -16.64 -4.04 2.03
N GLU A 261 -17.87 -3.67 2.42
CA GLU A 261 -19.12 -4.25 1.87
C GLU A 261 -19.24 -4.03 0.35
N ALA A 262 -18.85 -2.84 -0.14
CA ALA A 262 -18.85 -2.54 -1.57
C ALA A 262 -17.84 -3.38 -2.37
N LEU A 263 -16.81 -3.91 -1.71
CA LEU A 263 -15.82 -4.83 -2.27
C LEU A 263 -16.17 -6.31 -2.00
N GLU A 264 -17.28 -6.59 -1.35
CA GLU A 264 -17.70 -7.95 -0.96
C GLU A 264 -16.64 -8.65 -0.09
N ARG A 265 -15.95 -7.88 0.76
CA ARG A 265 -14.90 -8.40 1.63
C ARG A 265 -15.49 -9.14 2.82
N ASP A 266 -15.00 -10.36 3.08
CA ASP A 266 -15.36 -11.14 4.26
C ASP A 266 -14.75 -10.50 5.52
N PHE A 267 -15.61 -9.94 6.36
CA PHE A 267 -15.24 -9.30 7.61
C PHE A 267 -14.63 -10.27 8.62
N ALA A 268 -15.16 -11.50 8.71
CA ALA A 268 -14.69 -12.48 9.67
C ALA A 268 -13.21 -12.82 9.48
N LYS A 269 -12.73 -12.80 8.24
CA LYS A 269 -11.31 -13.00 7.92
C LYS A 269 -10.41 -11.84 8.36
N LEU A 270 -10.92 -10.60 8.32
CA LEU A 270 -10.20 -9.45 8.84
C LEU A 270 -10.22 -9.40 10.36
N GLU A 271 -11.36 -9.68 10.97
CA GLU A 271 -11.55 -9.73 12.43
C GLU A 271 -10.76 -10.87 13.09
N ALA A 272 -10.39 -11.91 12.35
CA ALA A 272 -9.52 -12.97 12.83
C ALA A 272 -8.05 -12.53 13.03
N ILE A 273 -7.65 -11.37 12.49
CA ILE A 273 -6.29 -10.84 12.63
C ILE A 273 -6.19 -10.08 13.97
N THR A 274 -5.71 -10.78 15.00
CA THR A 274 -5.75 -10.30 16.40
C THR A 274 -4.38 -10.16 17.07
N GLY A 275 -3.28 -10.58 16.40
CA GLY A 275 -1.94 -10.68 16.96
C GLY A 275 -1.58 -12.11 17.33
N ASP A 276 -0.43 -12.31 17.97
CA ASP A 276 0.14 -13.62 18.24
C ASP A 276 0.20 -14.49 16.97
N PHE A 277 0.82 -13.98 15.93
CA PHE A 277 0.89 -14.64 14.63
C PHE A 277 1.65 -15.95 14.71
N PRO A 278 1.20 -17.02 14.00
CA PRO A 278 1.94 -18.26 13.90
C PRO A 278 3.38 -18.02 13.46
N ARG A 279 4.35 -18.62 14.14
CA ARG A 279 5.78 -18.45 13.91
C ARG A 279 6.41 -19.74 13.45
N LEU A 280 7.23 -19.65 12.41
CA LEU A 280 8.02 -20.73 11.86
C LEU A 280 9.47 -20.24 11.70
N THR A 281 10.41 -21.13 11.89
CA THR A 281 11.75 -20.96 11.33
C THR A 281 11.73 -21.33 9.84
N TYR A 282 12.70 -20.85 9.07
CA TYR A 282 12.87 -21.30 7.69
C TYR A 282 12.96 -22.82 7.57
N ASP A 283 13.64 -23.49 8.50
CA ASP A 283 13.79 -24.96 8.47
C ASP A 283 12.45 -25.67 8.68
N GLU A 284 11.60 -25.17 9.56
CA GLU A 284 10.24 -25.69 9.76
C GLU A 284 9.36 -25.45 8.53
N ALA A 285 9.41 -24.25 7.96
CA ALA A 285 8.70 -23.90 6.74
C ALA A 285 9.16 -24.77 5.55
N ALA A 286 10.47 -24.95 5.39
CA ALA A 286 11.06 -25.80 4.37
C ALA A 286 10.62 -27.25 4.48
N LYS A 287 10.52 -27.80 5.71
CA LYS A 287 9.99 -29.14 5.93
C LYS A 287 8.52 -29.27 5.53
N ILE A 288 7.70 -28.26 5.84
CA ILE A 288 6.28 -28.23 5.43
C ILE A 288 6.19 -28.24 3.90
N LEU A 289 7.01 -27.44 3.22
CA LEU A 289 7.03 -27.38 1.76
C LEU A 289 7.50 -28.70 1.12
N ASP A 290 8.53 -29.36 1.68
CA ASP A 290 9.04 -30.65 1.19
C ASP A 290 7.98 -31.76 1.30
N GLU A 291 7.13 -31.71 2.31
CA GLU A 291 6.03 -32.66 2.52
C GLU A 291 4.74 -32.30 1.70
N HIS A 292 4.67 -31.08 1.10
CA HIS A 292 3.48 -30.62 0.40
C HIS A 292 3.45 -31.09 -1.06
N PRO A 293 2.39 -31.77 -1.52
CA PRO A 293 2.35 -32.41 -2.85
C PRO A 293 2.47 -31.45 -4.03
N ASP A 294 2.09 -30.20 -3.83
CA ASP A 294 2.15 -29.16 -4.87
C ASP A 294 3.44 -28.34 -4.82
N SER A 295 4.31 -28.50 -3.82
CA SER A 295 5.56 -27.78 -3.73
C SER A 295 6.66 -28.41 -4.60
N ASP A 296 7.48 -27.57 -5.20
CA ASP A 296 8.72 -27.89 -5.89
C ASP A 296 9.93 -27.18 -5.26
N PHE A 297 9.76 -26.76 -3.99
CA PHE A 297 10.76 -26.05 -3.23
C PHE A 297 12.06 -26.86 -3.03
N VAL A 298 13.19 -26.16 -3.10
CA VAL A 298 14.51 -26.74 -2.85
C VAL A 298 15.12 -26.05 -1.63
N TYR A 299 15.51 -26.85 -0.62
CA TYR A 299 16.14 -26.31 0.58
C TYR A 299 17.41 -25.52 0.25
N GLY A 300 17.53 -24.32 0.83
CA GLY A 300 18.65 -23.40 0.60
C GLY A 300 18.34 -22.30 -0.42
N GLU A 301 17.16 -22.32 -1.03
CA GLU A 301 16.65 -21.25 -1.89
C GLU A 301 15.69 -20.33 -1.12
N ASP A 302 15.43 -19.12 -1.63
CA ASP A 302 14.41 -18.24 -1.09
C ASP A 302 13.02 -18.75 -1.51
N PHE A 303 11.97 -18.43 -0.73
CA PHE A 303 10.62 -18.87 -1.07
C PHE A 303 10.11 -18.16 -2.32
N GLY A 304 9.60 -18.95 -3.26
CA GLY A 304 8.89 -18.43 -4.43
C GLY A 304 7.42 -18.13 -4.11
N ALA A 305 6.75 -17.43 -5.02
CA ALA A 305 5.34 -17.05 -4.86
C ALA A 305 4.40 -18.23 -4.58
N LYS A 306 4.73 -19.43 -5.03
CA LYS A 306 3.96 -20.67 -4.79
C LYS A 306 4.16 -21.15 -3.36
N ASP A 307 5.41 -21.14 -2.89
CA ASP A 307 5.78 -21.56 -1.54
C ASP A 307 5.16 -20.62 -0.49
N GLU A 308 5.28 -19.31 -0.71
CA GLU A 308 4.62 -18.30 0.13
C GLU A 308 3.09 -18.49 0.15
N THR A 309 2.46 -18.85 -0.98
CA THR A 309 1.03 -19.12 -1.03
C THR A 309 0.68 -20.31 -0.14
N ILE A 310 1.41 -21.43 -0.25
CA ILE A 310 1.20 -22.62 0.56
C ILE A 310 1.29 -22.28 2.06
N LEU A 311 2.38 -21.60 2.45
CA LEU A 311 2.61 -21.24 3.85
C LEU A 311 1.55 -20.26 4.39
N SER A 312 1.14 -19.27 3.58
CA SER A 312 0.17 -18.25 4.01
C SER A 312 -1.28 -18.73 4.07
N GLU A 313 -1.61 -19.83 3.38
CA GLU A 313 -2.94 -20.44 3.44
C GLU A 313 -3.13 -21.39 4.62
N MET A 314 -2.06 -21.73 5.34
CA MET A 314 -2.13 -22.63 6.51
C MET A 314 -2.91 -22.04 7.68
N HIS A 315 -2.96 -20.72 7.79
CA HIS A 315 -3.53 -20.01 8.92
C HIS A 315 -4.47 -18.88 8.49
N ASN A 316 -5.44 -18.56 9.35
CA ASN A 316 -6.31 -17.39 9.13
C ASN A 316 -5.66 -16.07 9.55
N GLN A 317 -4.44 -16.11 10.08
CA GLN A 317 -3.62 -14.96 10.45
C GLN A 317 -2.35 -14.93 9.60
N PRO A 318 -1.67 -13.80 9.49
CA PRO A 318 -0.34 -13.75 8.87
C PRO A 318 0.62 -14.72 9.55
N THR A 319 1.53 -15.31 8.78
CA THR A 319 2.55 -16.25 9.28
C THR A 319 3.90 -15.59 9.29
N VAL A 320 4.60 -15.64 10.41
CA VAL A 320 5.95 -15.10 10.61
C VAL A 320 6.96 -16.20 10.31
N VAL A 321 7.88 -15.98 9.37
CA VAL A 321 8.98 -16.91 9.08
C VAL A 321 10.30 -16.22 9.36
N THR A 322 11.17 -16.89 10.13
CA THR A 322 12.45 -16.32 10.62
C THR A 322 13.65 -17.20 10.34
N HIS A 323 14.84 -16.68 10.58
CA HIS A 323 16.10 -17.45 10.57
C HIS A 323 16.40 -18.14 9.24
N TYR A 324 16.35 -17.38 8.17
CA TYR A 324 16.73 -17.88 6.84
C TYR A 324 18.24 -18.18 6.77
N PRO A 325 18.66 -19.10 5.87
CA PRO A 325 20.09 -19.30 5.60
C PRO A 325 20.80 -18.00 5.23
N ALA A 326 21.92 -17.72 5.89
CA ALA A 326 22.64 -16.46 5.72
C ALA A 326 23.28 -16.29 4.33
N ASP A 327 23.43 -17.37 3.57
CA ASP A 327 24.18 -17.39 2.31
C ASP A 327 23.48 -16.62 1.17
N PHE A 328 22.15 -16.50 1.20
CA PHE A 328 21.39 -15.75 0.19
C PHE A 328 20.74 -14.48 0.73
N LYS A 329 20.70 -14.28 2.05
CA LYS A 329 20.21 -13.01 2.63
C LYS A 329 21.30 -11.93 2.62
N SER A 330 20.92 -10.68 2.79
CA SER A 330 21.80 -9.53 2.66
C SER A 330 22.96 -9.55 3.70
N PHE A 331 24.13 -9.14 3.27
CA PHE A 331 25.37 -9.19 4.07
C PHE A 331 25.32 -8.39 5.37
N TYR A 332 24.47 -7.37 5.42
CA TYR A 332 24.33 -6.48 6.58
C TYR A 332 23.42 -7.04 7.68
N MET A 333 22.72 -8.14 7.42
CA MET A 333 21.89 -8.78 8.43
C MET A 333 22.75 -9.46 9.49
N LYS A 334 22.41 -9.30 10.76
CA LYS A 334 23.06 -10.01 11.85
C LYS A 334 22.83 -11.51 11.66
N ARG A 335 23.83 -12.31 12.05
CA ARG A 335 23.72 -13.76 12.05
C ARG A 335 23.52 -14.28 13.46
N ASP A 336 22.94 -15.44 13.59
CA ASP A 336 22.82 -16.17 14.82
C ASP A 336 24.18 -16.62 15.36
N GLU A 337 24.24 -17.22 16.54
CA GLU A 337 25.50 -17.69 17.15
C GLU A 337 26.26 -18.75 16.31
N SER A 338 25.53 -19.52 15.49
CA SER A 338 26.13 -20.50 14.57
C SER A 338 26.80 -19.85 13.35
N GLY A 339 26.42 -18.59 13.04
CA GLY A 339 26.85 -17.87 11.84
C GLY A 339 26.18 -18.34 10.55
N THR A 340 25.26 -19.31 10.60
CA THR A 340 24.66 -19.94 9.43
C THR A 340 23.26 -19.37 9.08
N LYS A 341 22.58 -18.77 10.04
CA LYS A 341 21.25 -18.17 9.86
C LYS A 341 21.29 -16.66 10.01
N ALA A 342 20.56 -15.95 9.16
CA ALA A 342 20.33 -14.53 9.31
C ALA A 342 19.20 -14.28 10.32
N LEU A 343 19.37 -13.30 11.20
CA LEU A 343 18.32 -12.82 12.10
C LEU A 343 17.38 -11.89 11.32
N CYS A 344 16.56 -12.51 10.50
CA CYS A 344 15.59 -11.83 9.63
C CYS A 344 14.20 -12.45 9.78
N VAL A 345 13.21 -11.75 9.27
CA VAL A 345 11.81 -12.11 9.29
C VAL A 345 11.17 -11.75 7.98
N ASP A 346 10.32 -12.64 7.47
CA ASP A 346 9.33 -12.36 6.45
C ASP A 346 7.95 -12.65 7.05
N ILE A 347 6.99 -11.72 6.90
CA ILE A 347 5.60 -11.90 7.32
C ILE A 347 4.76 -12.15 6.09
N LEU A 348 4.17 -13.33 6.02
CA LEU A 348 3.32 -13.78 4.93
C LEU A 348 1.87 -13.46 5.27
N GLY A 349 1.22 -12.62 4.46
CA GLY A 349 -0.20 -12.27 4.61
C GLY A 349 -1.08 -13.48 4.32
N SER A 350 -2.07 -13.73 5.15
CA SER A 350 -3.04 -14.84 4.97
C SER A 350 -3.76 -14.80 3.61
N GLU A 351 -4.51 -15.85 3.30
CA GLU A 351 -5.29 -15.97 2.06
C GLU A 351 -4.44 -15.95 0.77
N GLY A 352 -3.22 -16.47 0.82
CA GLY A 352 -2.34 -16.55 -0.36
C GLY A 352 -1.78 -15.20 -0.83
N VAL A 353 -1.80 -14.18 0.03
CA VAL A 353 -1.24 -12.85 -0.31
C VAL A 353 0.27 -12.94 -0.51
N GLY A 354 0.99 -13.77 0.28
CA GLY A 354 2.45 -13.90 0.27
C GLY A 354 3.13 -12.85 1.13
N GLU A 355 4.41 -12.63 0.92
CA GLU A 355 5.19 -11.67 1.70
C GLU A 355 4.60 -10.25 1.65
N ILE A 356 4.32 -9.71 2.83
CA ILE A 356 3.84 -8.33 3.03
C ILE A 356 4.83 -7.46 3.78
N ILE A 357 5.72 -8.06 4.57
CA ILE A 357 6.80 -7.39 5.31
C ILE A 357 8.03 -8.27 5.27
N GLY A 358 9.18 -7.69 4.92
CA GLY A 358 10.51 -8.25 5.12
C GLY A 358 11.31 -7.37 6.07
N GLY A 359 12.06 -7.96 7.00
CA GLY A 359 12.83 -7.21 7.98
C GLY A 359 14.01 -7.97 8.53
N SER A 360 14.90 -7.28 9.27
CA SER A 360 16.05 -7.95 9.91
C SER A 360 16.65 -7.12 11.03
N GLN A 361 17.30 -7.80 11.96
CA GLN A 361 18.28 -7.18 12.83
C GLN A 361 19.56 -6.93 12.03
N ARG A 362 20.15 -5.74 12.20
CA ARG A 362 21.40 -5.36 11.51
C ARG A 362 22.61 -5.81 12.31
N GLU A 363 23.70 -6.12 11.59
CA GLU A 363 24.99 -6.37 12.21
C GLU A 363 25.57 -5.07 12.75
N GLU A 364 25.92 -5.05 14.03
CA GLU A 364 26.51 -3.89 14.70
C GLU A 364 28.04 -3.92 14.75
N ASP A 365 28.67 -5.09 14.55
CA ASP A 365 30.12 -5.21 14.57
C ASP A 365 30.73 -4.74 13.24
N ALA A 366 31.47 -3.63 13.32
CA ALA A 366 32.06 -3.00 12.16
C ALA A 366 33.15 -3.86 11.47
N ASP A 367 33.88 -4.68 12.23
CA ASP A 367 34.93 -5.55 11.68
C ASP A 367 34.31 -6.75 10.98
N VAL A 368 33.22 -7.30 11.52
CA VAL A 368 32.43 -8.35 10.88
C VAL A 368 31.85 -7.84 9.54
N LEU A 369 31.21 -6.66 9.54
CA LEU A 369 30.68 -6.07 8.31
C LEU A 369 31.75 -5.81 7.26
N LYS A 370 32.89 -5.26 7.68
CA LYS A 370 34.04 -5.04 6.78
C LYS A 370 34.55 -6.34 6.16
N GLN A 371 34.65 -7.39 6.95
CA GLN A 371 35.04 -8.70 6.45
C GLN A 371 34.05 -9.24 5.41
N ARG A 372 32.73 -9.19 5.68
CA ARG A 372 31.70 -9.62 4.73
C ARG A 372 31.72 -8.81 3.43
N VAL A 373 31.95 -7.50 3.51
CA VAL A 373 32.11 -6.65 2.30
C VAL A 373 33.34 -7.09 1.50
N LEU A 374 34.45 -7.43 2.14
CA LEU A 374 35.67 -7.91 1.45
C LEU A 374 35.45 -9.28 0.80
N GLU A 375 34.72 -10.18 1.43
CA GLU A 375 34.35 -11.50 0.90
C GLU A 375 33.44 -11.33 -0.35
N LEU A 376 32.43 -10.48 -0.28
CA LEU A 376 31.58 -10.16 -1.44
C LEU A 376 32.40 -9.54 -2.58
N ALA A 377 33.30 -8.63 -2.27
CA ALA A 377 34.22 -8.04 -3.26
C ALA A 377 35.13 -9.07 -3.92
N ALA A 378 35.54 -10.08 -3.20
CA ALA A 378 36.32 -11.19 -3.76
C ALA A 378 35.48 -12.11 -4.65
N LYS A 379 34.22 -12.34 -4.28
CA LYS A 379 33.27 -13.19 -5.04
C LYS A 379 32.79 -12.52 -6.31
N TYR A 380 32.62 -11.18 -6.30
CA TYR A 380 32.07 -10.40 -7.41
C TYR A 380 32.99 -9.23 -7.84
N PRO A 381 34.19 -9.47 -8.37
CA PRO A 381 35.24 -8.45 -8.53
C PRO A 381 34.92 -7.34 -9.55
N ARG A 382 33.91 -7.50 -10.40
CA ARG A 382 33.58 -6.55 -11.47
C ARG A 382 32.36 -5.67 -11.20
N ASN A 383 31.52 -5.98 -10.19
CA ASN A 383 30.19 -5.38 -10.06
C ASN A 383 29.88 -4.77 -8.68
N ILE A 384 30.89 -4.59 -7.79
CA ILE A 384 30.59 -4.08 -6.46
C ILE A 384 30.66 -2.57 -6.46
N ARG A 385 29.48 -1.94 -6.32
CA ARG A 385 29.34 -0.59 -5.80
C ARG A 385 29.01 -0.71 -4.33
N VAL A 386 30.00 -0.58 -3.46
CA VAL A 386 29.76 -0.61 -2.01
C VAL A 386 29.38 0.79 -1.56
N PHE A 387 28.13 0.95 -1.15
CA PHE A 387 27.64 2.16 -0.50
C PHE A 387 27.58 1.86 1.00
N VAL A 388 28.57 2.38 1.74
CA VAL A 388 28.65 2.13 3.18
C VAL A 388 28.20 3.40 3.89
N ASN A 389 27.05 3.38 4.55
CA ASN A 389 26.59 4.43 5.46
C ASN A 389 27.33 4.44 6.80
N TYR A 390 28.44 3.74 6.87
CA TYR A 390 29.27 3.65 8.07
C TYR A 390 30.29 4.79 8.16
N PRO A 391 30.87 5.03 9.35
CA PRO A 391 31.81 6.13 9.58
C PRO A 391 32.87 6.21 8.47
N ALA A 392 33.20 7.40 8.04
CA ALA A 392 34.09 7.70 6.90
C ALA A 392 35.40 6.89 6.87
N GLN A 393 35.84 6.41 8.02
CA GLN A 393 37.04 5.57 8.17
C GLN A 393 36.84 4.15 7.63
N LEU A 394 35.66 3.53 7.79
CA LEU A 394 35.36 2.19 7.26
C LEU A 394 35.11 2.25 5.74
N ALA A 395 34.42 3.26 5.25
CA ALA A 395 34.23 3.49 3.81
C ALA A 395 35.59 3.70 3.12
N SER A 396 36.50 4.45 3.73
CA SER A 396 37.87 4.67 3.23
C SER A 396 38.72 3.42 3.25
N ALA A 397 38.65 2.60 4.30
CA ALA A 397 39.41 1.36 4.42
C ALA A 397 38.91 0.29 3.42
N ALA A 398 37.59 0.13 3.27
CA ALA A 398 36.99 -0.78 2.30
C ALA A 398 37.31 -0.33 0.86
N ALA A 399 37.17 0.97 0.54
CA ALA A 399 37.52 1.52 -0.75
C ALA A 399 39.00 1.34 -1.10
N SER A 400 39.87 1.56 -0.15
CA SER A 400 41.34 1.38 -0.35
C SER A 400 41.71 -0.10 -0.54
N ALA A 401 41.05 -1.03 0.15
CA ALA A 401 41.28 -2.46 0.00
C ALA A 401 40.77 -2.98 -1.36
N LEU A 402 39.64 -2.46 -1.83
CA LEU A 402 39.01 -2.78 -3.14
C LEU A 402 39.85 -2.20 -4.29
N ALA A 403 40.29 -0.96 -4.18
CA ALA A 403 41.15 -0.32 -5.19
C ALA A 403 42.46 -1.05 -5.41
N ARG A 404 43.07 -1.58 -4.32
CA ARG A 404 44.27 -2.39 -4.40
C ARG A 404 44.09 -3.73 -5.12
N ARG A 405 42.83 -4.19 -5.28
CA ARG A 405 42.48 -5.44 -5.99
C ARG A 405 41.93 -5.19 -7.41
N GLY A 406 42.03 -3.95 -7.90
CA GLY A 406 41.60 -3.59 -9.29
C GLY A 406 40.11 -3.43 -9.49
N ALA A 407 39.32 -3.32 -8.42
CA ALA A 407 37.89 -3.03 -8.50
C ALA A 407 37.67 -1.52 -8.66
N ALA A 408 36.74 -1.13 -9.55
CA ALA A 408 36.35 0.26 -9.67
C ALA A 408 35.51 0.66 -8.45
N VAL A 409 36.03 1.56 -7.62
CA VAL A 409 35.35 2.03 -6.39
C VAL A 409 34.89 3.47 -6.62
N SER A 410 33.59 3.70 -6.56
CA SER A 410 33.02 5.04 -6.49
C SER A 410 32.66 5.36 -5.04
N THR A 411 33.39 6.27 -4.40
CA THR A 411 33.04 6.80 -3.09
C THR A 411 32.29 8.11 -3.26
N THR A 412 30.96 8.06 -3.17
CA THR A 412 30.16 9.27 -3.08
C THR A 412 30.10 9.70 -1.62
N ARG A 413 30.60 10.91 -1.29
CA ARG A 413 30.47 11.47 0.05
C ARG A 413 29.01 11.81 0.33
N LEU A 414 28.37 11.10 1.25
CA LEU A 414 27.01 11.43 1.74
C LEU A 414 26.91 12.86 2.31
N GLY A 415 28.03 13.47 2.72
CA GLY A 415 28.08 14.81 3.28
C GLY A 415 27.63 15.95 2.33
N ALA A 416 27.57 15.71 1.02
CA ALA A 416 27.11 16.74 0.06
C ALA A 416 25.60 16.75 -0.12
N LEU A 417 24.88 15.70 0.25
CA LEU A 417 23.42 15.58 0.10
C LEU A 417 22.62 16.09 1.32
N VAL A 418 23.24 16.18 2.50
CA VAL A 418 22.61 16.72 3.73
C VAL A 418 22.57 18.27 3.71
N GLN A 419 23.27 18.96 2.81
CA GLN A 419 23.28 20.43 2.72
C GLN A 419 22.18 21.01 1.81
N SER A 420 21.31 20.18 1.23
CA SER A 420 20.22 20.64 0.34
C SER A 420 18.82 20.40 0.89
N VAL A 421 18.66 20.22 2.19
CA VAL A 421 17.36 20.22 2.89
C VAL A 421 17.22 21.50 3.71
#